data_ec13137f3cdc186d1ba4fbf741567014
#
_entry.id   ec13137f3cdc186d1ba4fbf741567014
#
_cell.length_a   1.000
_cell.length_b   1.000
_cell.length_c   1.000
_cell.angle_alpha   90.00
_cell.angle_beta   90.00
_cell.angle_gamma   90.00
#
_symmetry.space_group_name_H-M   'P 1'
#
loop_
_entity.id
_entity.type
_entity.pdbx_description
1 polymer ?
#
loop_
_entity_poly.entity_id
_entity_poly.type
_entity_poly.pdbx_seq_one_letter_code
_entity_poly.pdbx_strand_id
1 'polypeptide(L)'
;MVNATTLIDAEEQALGDMAGGMGLIVMHSKIFAAYQKLQLVEYMKFNSGNALQGEVTLPTIGGKVVLRTNYYTVDNSGAVPVYKTYLFGEGAFLGATKTNYENSYYVDYDPETAAGVEMLYTKQGRVLHPNGLSLAVDNIANESPTFAELGTTANWGLRFNPKNIKMGLIKTNG
;
A
#
# COMPACT_ATOMS: atom_id res chain seq x y z
N MET A 1 21.76 -2.75 -8.89
CA MET A 1 22.26 -1.71 -7.97
C MET A 1 21.33 -0.51 -8.01
N VAL A 2 21.14 0.14 -6.89
CA VAL A 2 20.36 1.38 -6.80
C VAL A 2 21.27 2.55 -7.11
N ASN A 3 20.87 3.42 -8.04
CA ASN A 3 21.57 4.65 -8.43
C ASN A 3 20.72 5.88 -8.07
N ALA A 4 21.32 7.06 -8.13
CA ALA A 4 20.62 8.31 -7.87
C ALA A 4 19.44 8.57 -8.82
N THR A 5 19.53 8.09 -10.06
CA THR A 5 18.49 8.28 -11.09
C THR A 5 17.44 7.18 -11.11
N THR A 6 17.63 6.06 -10.39
CA THR A 6 16.76 4.87 -10.49
C THR A 6 15.27 5.18 -10.28
N LEU A 7 14.95 6.09 -9.37
CA LEU A 7 13.55 6.47 -9.11
C LEU A 7 12.99 7.34 -10.24
N ILE A 8 13.77 8.28 -10.74
CA ILE A 8 13.38 9.21 -11.80
C ILE A 8 13.16 8.43 -13.09
N ASP A 9 14.12 7.58 -13.46
CA ASP A 9 14.06 6.76 -14.66
C ASP A 9 12.85 5.80 -14.65
N ALA A 10 12.56 5.22 -13.46
CA ALA A 10 11.41 4.34 -13.29
C ALA A 10 10.08 5.10 -13.40
N GLU A 11 9.99 6.32 -12.88
CA GLU A 11 8.79 7.15 -13.01
C GLU A 11 8.56 7.56 -14.46
N GLU A 12 9.60 7.98 -15.15
CA GLU A 12 9.52 8.34 -16.56
C GLU A 12 9.09 7.14 -17.41
N GLN A 13 9.66 5.97 -17.15
CA GLN A 13 9.28 4.75 -17.85
C GLN A 13 7.84 4.32 -17.58
N ALA A 14 7.36 4.47 -16.34
CA ALA A 14 6.02 4.04 -15.95
C ALA A 14 4.93 5.01 -16.40
N LEU A 15 5.16 6.31 -16.26
CA LEU A 15 4.15 7.35 -16.44
C LEU A 15 4.44 8.31 -17.59
N GLY A 16 5.70 8.44 -18.04
CA GLY A 16 6.11 9.38 -19.07
C GLY A 16 5.73 10.82 -18.71
N ASP A 17 4.94 11.45 -19.55
CA ASP A 17 4.43 12.82 -19.37
C ASP A 17 3.52 13.01 -18.15
N MET A 18 2.99 11.93 -17.56
CA MET A 18 2.23 11.92 -16.31
C MET A 18 3.10 11.71 -15.07
N ALA A 19 4.43 11.64 -15.21
CA ALA A 19 5.36 11.58 -14.10
C ALA A 19 5.19 12.81 -13.20
N GLY A 20 5.35 12.67 -11.89
CA GLY A 20 5.13 13.75 -10.91
C GLY A 20 3.85 13.59 -10.07
N GLY A 21 2.96 12.67 -10.43
CA GLY A 21 1.81 12.31 -9.60
C GLY A 21 2.09 11.29 -8.49
N MET A 22 3.33 10.82 -8.34
CA MET A 22 3.73 9.87 -7.31
C MET A 22 4.08 10.61 -6.01
N GLY A 23 3.46 10.21 -4.89
CA GLY A 23 3.65 10.86 -3.59
C GLY A 23 4.19 9.93 -2.50
N LEU A 24 4.04 8.60 -2.67
CA LEU A 24 4.43 7.61 -1.67
C LEU A 24 5.34 6.54 -2.28
N ILE A 25 6.42 6.25 -1.56
CA ILE A 25 7.36 5.18 -1.89
C ILE A 25 7.32 4.15 -0.75
N VAL A 26 7.08 2.89 -1.08
CA VAL A 26 7.18 1.78 -0.12
C VAL A 26 8.38 0.93 -0.50
N MET A 27 9.36 0.83 0.39
CA MET A 27 10.60 0.13 0.09
C MET A 27 11.14 -0.68 1.27
N HIS A 28 11.98 -1.65 0.94
CA HIS A 28 12.71 -2.45 1.92
C HIS A 28 13.78 -1.61 2.64
N SER A 29 14.05 -1.92 3.92
CA SER A 29 15.05 -1.23 4.73
C SER A 29 16.45 -1.23 4.10
N LYS A 30 16.86 -2.29 3.42
CA LYS A 30 18.15 -2.38 2.72
C LYS A 30 18.26 -1.38 1.57
N ILE A 31 17.18 -1.22 0.77
CA ILE A 31 17.13 -0.25 -0.33
C ILE A 31 17.14 1.17 0.23
N PHE A 32 16.39 1.41 1.31
CA PHE A 32 16.41 2.70 2.01
C PHE A 32 17.82 3.06 2.48
N ALA A 33 18.55 2.10 3.08
CA ALA A 33 19.94 2.31 3.50
C ALA A 33 20.88 2.62 2.32
N ALA A 34 20.62 2.05 1.13
CA ALA A 34 21.37 2.39 -0.07
C ALA A 34 21.14 3.87 -0.47
N TYR A 35 19.90 4.36 -0.45
CA TYR A 35 19.59 5.77 -0.71
C TYR A 35 20.16 6.71 0.36
N GLN A 36 20.19 6.28 1.63
CA GLN A 36 20.87 7.06 2.70
C GLN A 36 22.38 7.22 2.42
N LYS A 37 23.05 6.15 1.99
CA LYS A 37 24.46 6.19 1.61
C LYS A 37 24.73 7.13 0.43
N LEU A 38 23.77 7.25 -0.49
CA LEU A 38 23.82 8.19 -1.60
C LEU A 38 23.43 9.63 -1.20
N GLN A 39 23.12 9.87 0.07
CA GLN A 39 22.69 11.17 0.61
C GLN A 39 21.45 11.77 -0.07
N LEU A 40 20.57 10.90 -0.57
CA LEU A 40 19.34 11.30 -1.29
C LEU A 40 18.11 11.34 -0.38
N VAL A 41 18.24 10.96 0.89
CA VAL A 41 17.15 10.97 1.85
C VAL A 41 17.12 12.31 2.57
N GLU A 42 16.03 13.02 2.44
CA GLU A 42 15.69 14.22 3.16
C GLU A 42 14.67 13.90 4.26
N TYR A 43 14.59 14.75 5.28
CA TYR A 43 13.63 14.58 6.36
C TYR A 43 12.72 15.79 6.43
N MET A 44 11.44 15.56 6.16
CA MET A 44 10.40 16.57 6.26
C MET A 44 9.85 16.57 7.69
N LYS A 45 9.84 17.75 8.32
CA LYS A 45 9.34 17.94 9.67
C LYS A 45 7.92 18.47 9.62
N PHE A 46 7.00 17.74 10.26
CA PHE A 46 5.62 18.18 10.45
C PHE A 46 5.45 18.68 11.88
N ASN A 47 5.16 19.96 12.01
CA ASN A 47 4.82 20.57 13.28
C ASN A 47 3.30 20.44 13.47
N SER A 48 2.89 19.54 14.34
CA SER A 48 1.50 19.46 14.77
C SER A 48 1.24 20.60 15.77
N GLY A 49 0.69 21.70 15.39
CA GLY A 49 0.51 22.95 16.13
C GLY A 49 0.06 22.88 17.61
N ASN A 50 0.09 21.73 18.25
CA ASN A 50 -0.12 21.49 19.67
C ASN A 50 1.21 21.15 20.36
N ALA A 51 1.62 21.94 21.34
CA ALA A 51 2.84 21.79 22.12
C ALA A 51 3.02 20.44 22.85
N LEU A 52 1.98 19.60 22.89
CA LEU A 52 1.97 18.28 23.51
C LEU A 52 2.16 17.11 22.53
N GLN A 53 2.11 17.36 21.22
CA GLN A 53 2.39 16.36 20.20
C GLN A 53 3.79 16.61 19.61
N GLY A 54 4.69 15.67 19.82
CA GLY A 54 6.05 15.75 19.35
C GLY A 54 6.17 15.95 17.84
N GLU A 55 7.30 16.52 17.41
CA GLU A 55 7.65 16.71 16.00
C GLU A 55 7.70 15.35 15.28
N VAL A 56 6.88 15.17 14.26
CA VAL A 56 6.90 13.97 13.41
C VAL A 56 7.82 14.22 12.24
N THR A 57 8.90 13.45 12.17
CA THR A 57 9.85 13.51 11.07
C THR A 57 9.62 12.37 10.10
N LEU A 58 9.27 12.67 8.85
CA LEU A 58 9.07 11.68 7.79
C LEU A 58 10.25 11.71 6.81
N PRO A 59 10.85 10.55 6.49
CA PRO A 59 11.87 10.47 5.46
C PRO A 59 11.23 10.70 4.08
N THR A 60 11.88 11.47 3.24
CA THR A 60 11.47 11.76 1.87
C THR A 60 12.62 11.53 0.89
N ILE A 61 12.31 11.14 -0.32
CA ILE A 61 13.26 11.02 -1.43
C ILE A 61 12.63 11.70 -2.64
N GLY A 62 13.29 12.74 -3.16
CA GLY A 62 12.76 13.50 -4.30
C GLY A 62 11.37 14.08 -4.04
N GLY A 63 11.10 14.57 -2.83
CA GLY A 63 9.80 15.14 -2.42
C GLY A 63 8.70 14.11 -2.12
N LYS A 64 8.99 12.81 -2.21
CA LYS A 64 8.02 11.73 -1.94
C LYS A 64 8.25 11.12 -0.58
N VAL A 65 7.18 10.85 0.15
CA VAL A 65 7.25 10.22 1.48
C VAL A 65 7.67 8.76 1.34
N VAL A 66 8.60 8.32 2.20
CA VAL A 66 9.10 6.94 2.20
C VAL A 66 8.56 6.16 3.38
N LEU A 67 7.85 5.07 3.08
CA LEU A 67 7.45 4.06 4.03
C LEU A 67 8.42 2.88 3.96
N ARG A 68 9.12 2.61 5.06
CA ARG A 68 10.03 1.45 5.18
C ARG A 68 9.27 0.25 5.70
N THR A 69 9.33 -0.86 4.98
CA THR A 69 8.76 -2.12 5.42
C THR A 69 9.57 -3.30 4.86
N ASN A 70 9.71 -4.34 5.67
CA ASN A 70 10.36 -5.58 5.23
C ASN A 70 9.34 -6.63 4.77
N TYR A 71 8.03 -6.33 4.93
CA TYR A 71 6.97 -7.23 4.51
C TYR A 71 6.69 -7.09 3.02
N TYR A 72 6.64 -8.22 2.29
CA TYR A 72 6.32 -8.30 0.84
C TYR A 72 7.22 -7.48 -0.09
N THR A 73 8.34 -6.95 0.42
CA THR A 73 9.29 -6.14 -0.35
C THR A 73 10.52 -6.92 -0.82
N VAL A 74 10.63 -8.21 -0.48
CA VAL A 74 11.71 -9.09 -0.91
C VAL A 74 11.14 -10.33 -1.58
N ASP A 75 11.74 -10.72 -2.68
CA ASP A 75 11.50 -11.96 -3.38
C ASP A 75 12.78 -12.81 -3.34
N ASN A 76 12.71 -13.90 -2.59
CA ASN A 76 13.83 -14.83 -2.38
C ASN A 76 13.66 -16.12 -3.21
N SER A 77 12.77 -16.13 -4.21
CA SER A 77 12.52 -17.32 -5.04
C SER A 77 13.67 -17.64 -6.00
N GLY A 78 14.54 -16.67 -6.26
CA GLY A 78 15.70 -16.81 -7.15
C GLY A 78 17.02 -16.99 -6.38
N ALA A 79 18.13 -17.23 -7.13
CA ALA A 79 19.48 -17.33 -6.58
C ALA A 79 19.97 -16.02 -5.93
N VAL A 80 19.43 -14.89 -6.33
CA VAL A 80 19.73 -13.57 -5.79
C VAL A 80 18.43 -12.92 -5.31
N PRO A 81 18.39 -12.38 -4.09
CA PRO A 81 17.19 -11.71 -3.59
C PRO A 81 16.87 -10.46 -4.41
N VAL A 82 15.63 -10.35 -4.82
CA VAL A 82 15.10 -9.19 -5.55
C VAL A 82 14.27 -8.34 -4.60
N TYR A 83 14.65 -7.07 -4.47
CA TYR A 83 13.94 -6.11 -3.66
C TYR A 83 12.92 -5.35 -4.50
N LYS A 84 11.69 -5.32 -4.01
CA LYS A 84 10.56 -4.65 -4.65
C LYS A 84 10.35 -3.29 -3.98
N THR A 85 10.38 -2.21 -4.76
CA THR A 85 10.02 -0.87 -4.33
C THR A 85 8.75 -0.47 -5.06
N TYR A 86 7.72 -0.13 -4.29
CA TYR A 86 6.42 0.27 -4.83
C TYR A 86 6.30 1.79 -4.81
N LEU A 87 5.80 2.34 -5.89
CA LEU A 87 5.49 3.76 -6.06
C LEU A 87 3.98 3.92 -6.17
N PHE A 88 3.43 4.84 -5.39
CA PHE A 88 2.00 5.14 -5.41
C PHE A 88 1.78 6.64 -5.53
N GLY A 89 0.85 7.00 -6.39
CA GLY A 89 0.35 8.37 -6.50
C GLY A 89 -0.99 8.57 -5.81
N GLU A 90 -1.42 9.81 -5.75
CA GLU A 90 -2.74 10.15 -5.24
C GLU A 90 -3.83 9.49 -6.10
N GLY A 91 -4.80 8.86 -5.43
CA GLY A 91 -5.88 8.13 -6.10
C GLY A 91 -5.48 6.76 -6.67
N ALA A 92 -4.29 6.21 -6.32
CA ALA A 92 -3.89 4.87 -6.73
C ALA A 92 -4.83 3.78 -6.20
N PHE A 93 -5.37 3.98 -5.01
CA PHE A 93 -6.38 3.10 -4.41
C PHE A 93 -7.66 3.85 -4.12
N LEU A 94 -8.77 3.21 -4.42
CA LEU A 94 -10.11 3.65 -4.05
C LEU A 94 -10.54 2.89 -2.80
N GLY A 95 -10.97 3.61 -1.78
CA GLY A 95 -11.42 3.03 -0.52
C GLY A 95 -12.83 3.47 -0.20
N ALA A 96 -13.66 2.53 0.25
CA ALA A 96 -14.98 2.80 0.79
C ALA A 96 -15.22 1.98 2.07
N THR A 97 -15.90 2.57 3.03
CA THR A 97 -16.33 1.88 4.24
C THR A 97 -17.85 1.77 4.22
N LYS A 98 -18.36 0.54 4.33
CA LYS A 98 -19.78 0.30 4.47
C LYS A 98 -20.13 0.36 5.97
N THR A 99 -20.83 1.40 6.36
CA THR A 99 -21.27 1.62 7.75
C THR A 99 -22.70 1.18 8.02
N ASN A 100 -23.54 1.12 6.97
CA ASN A 100 -24.96 0.80 7.11
C ASN A 100 -25.19 -0.70 6.89
N TYR A 101 -24.73 -1.52 7.83
CA TYR A 101 -25.22 -2.88 7.94
C TYR A 101 -26.48 -2.89 8.82
N GLU A 102 -27.47 -3.64 8.43
CA GLU A 102 -28.51 -4.08 9.35
C GLU A 102 -27.82 -4.80 10.51
N ASN A 103 -28.07 -4.34 11.76
CA ASN A 103 -27.36 -4.84 12.94
C ASN A 103 -25.83 -4.71 12.85
N SER A 104 -25.33 -3.49 12.64
CA SER A 104 -23.87 -3.21 12.61
C SER A 104 -23.22 -3.48 13.98
N TYR A 105 -23.98 -3.48 15.06
CA TYR A 105 -23.60 -3.97 16.39
C TYR A 105 -24.78 -4.73 16.97
N TYR A 106 -24.48 -5.78 17.71
CA TYR A 106 -25.46 -6.62 18.40
C TYR A 106 -24.87 -7.02 19.76
N VAL A 107 -25.70 -6.95 20.80
CA VAL A 107 -25.33 -7.38 22.14
C VAL A 107 -26.11 -8.66 22.41
N ASP A 108 -25.41 -9.71 22.76
CA ASP A 108 -25.97 -10.97 23.22
C ASP A 108 -25.66 -11.16 24.69
N TYR A 109 -26.65 -11.62 25.46
CA TYR A 109 -26.51 -11.88 26.87
C TYR A 109 -26.77 -13.35 27.15
N ASP A 110 -25.76 -14.04 27.66
CA ASP A 110 -25.86 -15.41 28.12
C ASP A 110 -25.92 -15.45 29.64
N PRO A 111 -27.08 -15.70 30.25
CA PRO A 111 -27.24 -15.75 31.70
C PRO A 111 -26.69 -17.04 32.33
N GLU A 112 -26.48 -18.10 31.54
CA GLU A 112 -26.10 -19.42 32.05
C GLU A 112 -24.58 -19.53 32.26
N THR A 113 -23.78 -18.76 31.54
CA THR A 113 -22.33 -18.82 31.60
C THR A 113 -21.77 -17.79 32.58
N ALA A 114 -20.98 -18.25 33.57
CA ALA A 114 -20.20 -17.44 34.51
C ALA A 114 -21.00 -16.30 35.22
N ALA A 115 -22.26 -16.57 35.61
CA ALA A 115 -23.19 -15.61 36.25
C ALA A 115 -23.62 -14.44 35.33
N GLY A 116 -23.56 -14.63 34.05
CA GLY A 116 -23.95 -13.69 32.99
C GLY A 116 -22.75 -13.12 32.24
N VAL A 117 -22.70 -13.39 30.96
CA VAL A 117 -21.70 -12.84 30.01
C VAL A 117 -22.41 -12.02 28.94
N GLU A 118 -21.98 -10.78 28.76
CA GLU A 118 -22.40 -9.95 27.64
C GLU A 118 -21.36 -10.02 26.52
N MET A 119 -21.82 -10.32 25.32
CA MET A 119 -20.98 -10.37 24.12
C MET A 119 -21.41 -9.26 23.15
N LEU A 120 -20.47 -8.37 22.81
CA LEU A 120 -20.69 -7.32 21.80
C LEU A 120 -20.13 -7.77 20.46
N TYR A 121 -20.99 -7.95 19.49
CA TYR A 121 -20.64 -8.22 18.10
C TYR A 121 -20.66 -6.93 17.31
N THR A 122 -19.54 -6.61 16.63
CA THR A 122 -19.46 -5.47 15.73
C THR A 122 -19.17 -5.92 14.31
N LYS A 123 -19.86 -5.34 13.33
CA LYS A 123 -19.70 -5.64 11.90
C LYS A 123 -19.31 -4.40 11.12
N GLN A 124 -18.16 -4.43 10.47
CA GLN A 124 -17.67 -3.36 9.62
C GLN A 124 -17.18 -3.92 8.30
N GLY A 125 -17.62 -3.33 7.17
CA GLY A 125 -17.14 -3.67 5.84
C GLY A 125 -16.22 -2.60 5.30
N ARG A 126 -15.13 -3.01 4.67
CA ARG A 126 -14.23 -2.15 3.91
C ARG A 126 -14.04 -2.70 2.52
N VAL A 127 -14.05 -1.82 1.54
CA VAL A 127 -13.66 -2.13 0.17
C VAL A 127 -12.43 -1.30 -0.14
N LEU A 128 -11.39 -1.97 -0.62
CA LEU A 128 -10.16 -1.34 -1.13
C LEU A 128 -9.92 -1.90 -2.53
N HIS A 129 -9.82 -1.02 -3.51
CA HIS A 129 -9.68 -1.42 -4.91
C HIS A 129 -8.60 -0.57 -5.59
N PRO A 130 -7.67 -1.17 -6.36
CA PRO A 130 -6.70 -0.43 -7.15
C PRO A 130 -7.40 0.29 -8.30
N ASN A 131 -7.13 1.58 -8.45
CA ASN A 131 -7.75 2.41 -9.47
C ASN A 131 -7.23 2.04 -10.87
N GLY A 132 -8.14 2.00 -11.83
CA GLY A 132 -7.82 1.70 -13.23
C GLY A 132 -7.73 0.22 -13.58
N LEU A 133 -7.91 -0.68 -12.63
CA LEU A 133 -8.00 -2.12 -12.81
C LEU A 133 -9.42 -2.63 -12.56
N SER A 134 -9.76 -3.78 -13.08
CA SER A 134 -11.00 -4.49 -12.74
C SER A 134 -10.67 -5.91 -12.31
N LEU A 135 -11.35 -6.39 -11.28
CA LEU A 135 -11.30 -7.77 -10.86
C LEU A 135 -12.38 -8.58 -11.57
N ALA A 136 -12.01 -9.71 -12.14
CA ALA A 136 -12.95 -10.65 -12.79
C ALA A 136 -13.67 -11.44 -11.69
N VAL A 137 -14.87 -11.01 -11.35
CA VAL A 137 -15.68 -11.60 -10.27
C VAL A 137 -16.04 -13.06 -10.55
N ASP A 138 -16.20 -13.43 -11.83
CA ASP A 138 -16.55 -14.79 -12.25
C ASP A 138 -15.48 -15.84 -11.89
N ASN A 139 -14.25 -15.41 -11.65
CA ASN A 139 -13.12 -16.27 -11.26
C ASN A 139 -12.91 -16.35 -9.74
N ILE A 140 -13.80 -15.74 -8.96
CA ILE A 140 -13.69 -15.67 -7.51
C ILE A 140 -14.74 -16.58 -6.90
N ALA A 141 -14.29 -17.52 -6.06
CA ALA A 141 -15.17 -18.54 -5.51
C ALA A 141 -16.11 -18.03 -4.41
N ASN A 142 -15.74 -16.97 -3.70
CA ASN A 142 -16.46 -16.42 -2.55
C ASN A 142 -16.75 -14.92 -2.72
N GLU A 143 -17.66 -14.39 -1.91
CA GLU A 143 -18.00 -12.96 -1.86
C GLU A 143 -16.76 -12.05 -1.61
N SER A 144 -15.77 -12.56 -0.89
CA SER A 144 -14.48 -11.89 -0.66
C SER A 144 -13.36 -12.68 -1.31
N PRO A 145 -12.55 -12.06 -2.17
CA PRO A 145 -11.44 -12.74 -2.82
C PRO A 145 -10.37 -13.15 -1.82
N THR A 146 -9.80 -14.31 -2.01
CA THR A 146 -8.62 -14.79 -1.26
C THR A 146 -7.34 -14.08 -1.74
N PHE A 147 -6.30 -14.08 -0.92
CA PHE A 147 -5.00 -13.52 -1.32
C PHE A 147 -4.39 -14.24 -2.54
N ALA A 148 -4.67 -15.53 -2.72
CA ALA A 148 -4.23 -16.28 -3.89
C ALA A 148 -4.94 -15.80 -5.17
N GLU A 149 -6.25 -15.59 -5.10
CA GLU A 149 -7.04 -15.05 -6.22
C GLU A 149 -6.63 -13.62 -6.56
N LEU A 150 -6.35 -12.78 -5.56
CA LEU A 150 -5.83 -11.43 -5.77
C LEU A 150 -4.41 -11.43 -6.37
N GLY A 151 -3.58 -12.43 -6.04
CA GLY A 151 -2.23 -12.60 -6.59
C GLY A 151 -2.20 -13.13 -8.02
N THR A 152 -3.32 -13.65 -8.54
CA THR A 152 -3.41 -14.21 -9.88
C THR A 152 -3.64 -13.11 -10.92
N THR A 153 -2.65 -12.87 -11.78
CA THR A 153 -2.67 -11.79 -12.79
C THR A 153 -3.86 -11.93 -13.77
N ALA A 154 -4.27 -13.16 -14.08
CA ALA A 154 -5.40 -13.44 -14.99
C ALA A 154 -6.74 -12.92 -14.46
N ASN A 155 -6.86 -12.71 -13.15
CA ASN A 155 -8.08 -12.17 -12.53
C ASN A 155 -8.19 -10.64 -12.64
N TRP A 156 -7.15 -9.97 -13.15
CA TRP A 156 -7.12 -8.53 -13.27
C TRP A 156 -7.19 -8.08 -14.72
N GLY A 157 -8.15 -7.22 -15.03
CA GLY A 157 -8.30 -6.58 -16.32
C GLY A 157 -7.89 -5.10 -16.25
N LEU A 158 -7.18 -4.63 -17.28
CA LEU A 158 -6.84 -3.22 -17.41
C LEU A 158 -8.03 -2.44 -17.94
N ARG A 159 -8.43 -1.35 -17.26
CA ARG A 159 -9.55 -0.49 -17.66
C ARG A 159 -9.09 0.87 -18.18
N PHE A 160 -7.99 1.39 -17.63
CA PHE A 160 -7.42 2.67 -18.05
C PHE A 160 -6.11 2.46 -18.82
N ASN A 161 -5.68 3.48 -19.54
CA ASN A 161 -4.35 3.47 -20.11
C ASN A 161 -3.31 3.30 -18.96
N PRO A 162 -2.32 2.41 -19.11
CA PRO A 162 -1.28 2.19 -18.08
C PRO A 162 -0.64 3.46 -17.55
N LYS A 163 -0.42 4.47 -18.40
CA LYS A 163 0.14 5.77 -18.00
C LYS A 163 -0.74 6.56 -17.03
N ASN A 164 -2.05 6.30 -16.99
CA ASN A 164 -2.98 6.95 -16.09
C ASN A 164 -3.10 6.24 -14.72
N ILE A 165 -2.49 5.05 -14.60
CA ILE A 165 -2.50 4.27 -13.37
C ILE A 165 -1.28 4.67 -12.56
N LYS A 166 -1.50 5.45 -11.49
CA LYS A 166 -0.45 6.00 -10.64
C LYS A 166 0.13 4.95 -9.69
N MET A 167 0.60 3.84 -10.24
CA MET A 167 1.27 2.76 -9.53
C MET A 167 2.48 2.30 -10.31
N GLY A 168 3.61 2.14 -9.63
CA GLY A 168 4.85 1.66 -10.23
C GLY A 168 5.53 0.61 -9.36
N LEU A 169 6.26 -0.29 -9.99
CA LEU A 169 7.06 -1.32 -9.32
C LEU A 169 8.49 -1.27 -9.86
N ILE A 170 9.44 -1.07 -8.95
CA ILE A 170 10.86 -1.15 -9.26
C ILE A 170 11.41 -2.42 -8.62
N LYS A 171 12.16 -3.21 -9.41
CA LYS A 171 12.85 -4.40 -8.93
C LYS A 171 14.35 -4.15 -8.96
N THR A 172 15.01 -4.35 -7.82
CA THR A 172 16.46 -4.17 -7.67
C THR A 172 17.08 -5.33 -6.93
N ASN A 173 18.36 -5.58 -7.13
CA ASN A 173 19.09 -6.66 -6.42
C ASN A 173 19.76 -6.16 -5.12
N GLY A 174 19.51 -4.93 -4.72
CA GLY A 174 20.10 -4.33 -3.51
C GLY A 174 21.37 -3.56 -3.75
#